data_99f0d689237875ce7125084f30a71732
#
_entry.id   99f0d689237875ce7125084f30a71732
#
_cell.length_a   1.000
_cell.length_b   1.000
_cell.length_c   1.000
_cell.angle_alpha   90.00
_cell.angle_beta   90.00
_cell.angle_gamma   90.00
#
_symmetry.space_group_name_H-M   'P 1'
#
loop_
_entity.id
_entity.type
_entity.pdbx_description
1 polymer ?
#
loop_
_entity_poly.entity_id
_entity_poly.type
_entity_poly.pdbx_seq_one_letter_code
_entity_poly.pdbx_strand_id
1 'polypeptide(L)'
;MPRKNRLFIDGIPHLVKLSGHNDEVIFKDDEDISNLYHCVDNALAIYSIKLHAYSLSLQKITLLLSAPDKESLGRFMQHLGKGYAHDFNHRHQRHGTLWDSRYDCSPIEPNAYFLLVKKYIECHCTDEFSHHSSADAPQQRITPHDEYLRLGENALQRRNIYQQFCLGSMSPAIITRIESALTQNCLLATTAYSKSLEEKLQRNLRPRKIGRPRKHDHNPAATWEWLEKKAEYLLRQYCYHEIRTPLLEKLEEDLTQSFCSDSGELLLNHQALLRGDGTMGCLRLLSQHRNLQTETRVWYQGTMFRRQHQQNISQFHQLGVETFGYSDIGIEIELISLQYDFFKSLQLLPFIDLKVNTTGNQEEFAHFRHALQQYYRPFAALLNAQQLNWLNTRPERLLTDKDSLMQRLAEPAPQLESWISARSRQRFTRLCDTLTALHIPFTHDRKLFPVNNYNDLIFEWHSDAPYRHQLLCRGGRYDHTASQLIGHPVSACGFAFMLEPIMHLLSSTKKVNLPGKHIDLVIIPCQERARSVALTLSRRLRRSFPHLSILNDCSSLRLATRQKNAQRQGARFILLIDGNETEVTFYDEENHDWVQISLNDVVAHLSHSLMM
;
A
#
# COMPACT_ATOMS: atom_id res chain seq x y z
N MET A 1 -15.62 25.50 -14.53
CA MET A 1 -15.79 24.98 -13.15
C MET A 1 -15.62 26.09 -12.14
N PRO A 2 -16.42 26.20 -11.08
CA PRO A 2 -16.21 27.22 -10.06
C PRO A 2 -14.84 27.03 -9.39
N ARG A 3 -14.08 28.12 -9.27
CA ARG A 3 -12.73 28.12 -8.70
C ARG A 3 -12.81 27.80 -7.21
N LYS A 4 -12.02 26.83 -6.73
CA LYS A 4 -11.97 26.45 -5.30
C LYS A 4 -11.48 27.61 -4.45
N ASN A 5 -12.14 27.81 -3.29
CA ASN A 5 -11.62 28.69 -2.26
C ASN A 5 -10.38 28.04 -1.63
N ARG A 6 -9.28 28.81 -1.47
CA ARG A 6 -8.10 28.37 -0.74
C ARG A 6 -8.42 28.15 0.72
N LEU A 7 -7.83 27.11 1.29
CA LEU A 7 -7.91 26.89 2.72
C LEU A 7 -7.00 27.90 3.43
N PHE A 8 -7.57 28.66 4.33
CA PHE A 8 -6.84 29.51 5.24
C PHE A 8 -7.27 29.14 6.67
N ILE A 9 -6.33 29.09 7.58
CA ILE A 9 -6.55 28.78 9.00
C ILE A 9 -5.78 29.81 9.81
N ASP A 10 -6.49 30.51 10.67
CA ASP A 10 -5.93 31.57 11.51
C ASP A 10 -4.87 31.01 12.48
N GLY A 11 -3.84 31.77 12.74
CA GLY A 11 -2.84 31.48 13.78
C GLY A 11 -1.82 30.39 13.43
N ILE A 12 -1.81 29.84 12.21
CA ILE A 12 -0.81 28.87 11.77
C ILE A 12 -0.08 29.33 10.51
N PRO A 13 1.16 28.86 10.27
CA PRO A 13 1.92 29.22 9.08
C PRO A 13 1.35 28.55 7.81
N HIS A 14 1.61 29.19 6.68
CA HIS A 14 1.17 28.77 5.35
C HIS A 14 2.36 28.64 4.41
N LEU A 15 2.41 27.50 3.69
CA LEU A 15 3.30 27.32 2.55
C LEU A 15 2.59 27.84 1.30
N VAL A 16 3.24 28.75 0.58
CA VAL A 16 2.69 29.42 -0.60
C VAL A 16 3.65 29.21 -1.77
N LYS A 17 3.11 28.95 -2.97
CA LYS A 17 3.89 28.80 -4.20
C LYS A 17 3.26 29.58 -5.33
N LEU A 18 4.09 30.27 -6.10
CA LEU A 18 3.72 30.98 -7.32
C LEU A 18 4.64 30.47 -8.44
N SER A 19 4.09 30.09 -9.59
CA SER A 19 4.83 29.54 -10.75
C SER A 19 4.68 30.39 -11.99
N GLY A 20 5.72 30.46 -12.80
CA GLY A 20 5.70 31.12 -14.11
C GLY A 20 4.76 30.42 -15.09
N HIS A 21 4.21 31.17 -16.01
CA HIS A 21 3.26 30.66 -17.01
C HIS A 21 3.96 29.69 -17.97
N ASN A 22 3.40 28.48 -18.14
CA ASN A 22 3.99 27.43 -18.98
C ASN A 22 5.46 27.12 -18.67
N ASP A 23 5.83 27.13 -17.38
CA ASP A 23 7.20 26.95 -16.90
C ASP A 23 8.20 28.00 -17.46
N GLU A 24 7.71 29.19 -17.86
CA GLU A 24 8.59 30.28 -18.28
C GLU A 24 9.49 30.77 -17.14
N VAL A 25 10.67 31.22 -17.52
CA VAL A 25 11.65 31.84 -16.62
C VAL A 25 11.09 33.18 -16.12
N ILE A 26 11.02 33.33 -14.79
CA ILE A 26 10.54 34.55 -14.11
C ILE A 26 11.66 35.41 -13.54
N PHE A 27 12.90 34.93 -13.59
CA PHE A 27 14.13 35.69 -13.24
C PHE A 27 15.14 35.48 -14.34
N LYS A 28 15.51 36.55 -15.06
CA LYS A 28 16.54 36.52 -16.12
C LYS A 28 17.91 37.02 -15.65
N ASP A 29 17.92 37.83 -14.62
CA ASP A 29 19.13 38.42 -14.05
C ASP A 29 18.91 38.87 -12.59
N ASP A 30 19.97 39.35 -11.93
CA ASP A 30 20.01 39.81 -10.54
C ASP A 30 19.12 41.03 -10.27
N GLU A 31 18.85 41.85 -11.31
CA GLU A 31 17.98 43.02 -11.17
C GLU A 31 16.53 42.59 -11.03
N ASP A 32 16.07 41.52 -11.73
CA ASP A 32 14.76 40.93 -11.53
C ASP A 32 14.56 40.43 -10.08
N ILE A 33 15.62 39.81 -9.51
CA ILE A 33 15.61 39.37 -8.12
C ILE A 33 15.52 40.55 -7.17
N SER A 34 16.28 41.61 -7.42
CA SER A 34 16.28 42.85 -6.62
C SER A 34 14.88 43.50 -6.66
N ASN A 35 14.24 43.56 -7.82
CA ASN A 35 12.89 44.09 -7.97
C ASN A 35 11.86 43.26 -7.20
N LEU A 36 11.98 41.92 -7.25
CA LEU A 36 11.13 41.04 -6.45
C LEU A 36 11.31 41.33 -4.94
N TYR A 37 12.56 41.48 -4.47
CA TYR A 37 12.83 41.77 -3.07
C TYR A 37 12.22 43.13 -2.64
N HIS A 38 12.24 44.14 -3.47
CA HIS A 38 11.56 45.41 -3.20
C HIS A 38 10.05 45.22 -3.11
N CYS A 39 9.45 44.46 -4.01
CA CYS A 39 8.01 44.13 -3.93
C CYS A 39 7.66 43.36 -2.65
N VAL A 40 8.50 42.39 -2.25
CA VAL A 40 8.30 41.60 -1.03
C VAL A 40 8.40 42.48 0.21
N ASP A 41 9.48 43.28 0.35
CA ASP A 41 9.71 44.12 1.53
C ASP A 41 8.59 45.14 1.73
N ASN A 42 8.15 45.79 0.66
CA ASN A 42 7.02 46.70 0.70
C ASN A 42 5.72 46.01 1.12
N ALA A 43 5.45 44.84 0.55
CA ALA A 43 4.24 44.09 0.87
C ALA A 43 4.23 43.52 2.30
N LEU A 44 5.39 43.07 2.82
CA LEU A 44 5.53 42.59 4.21
C LEU A 44 5.16 43.69 5.20
N ALA A 45 5.68 44.92 4.98
CA ALA A 45 5.41 46.07 5.84
C ALA A 45 3.92 46.49 5.80
N ILE A 46 3.31 46.55 4.61
CA ILE A 46 1.91 46.99 4.43
C ILE A 46 0.91 45.98 5.04
N TYR A 47 1.12 44.69 4.87
CA TYR A 47 0.11 43.67 5.23
C TYR A 47 0.42 42.92 6.52
N SER A 48 1.45 43.33 7.29
CA SER A 48 1.84 42.72 8.57
C SER A 48 2.09 41.20 8.45
N ILE A 49 2.65 40.74 7.32
CA ILE A 49 3.00 39.35 7.08
C ILE A 49 4.35 39.04 7.72
N LYS A 50 4.46 37.90 8.40
CA LYS A 50 5.74 37.38 8.90
C LYS A 50 6.27 36.35 7.92
N LEU A 51 7.39 36.61 7.26
CA LEU A 51 8.07 35.69 6.38
C LEU A 51 9.06 34.85 7.18
N HIS A 52 8.97 33.51 7.10
CA HIS A 52 9.82 32.58 7.87
C HIS A 52 10.87 31.87 7.05
N ALA A 53 10.60 31.61 5.77
CA ALA A 53 11.53 31.06 4.79
C ALA A 53 11.07 31.38 3.38
N TYR A 54 12.00 31.41 2.43
CA TYR A 54 11.71 31.54 1.01
C TYR A 54 12.74 30.80 0.15
N SER A 55 12.32 30.43 -1.05
CA SER A 55 13.20 30.00 -2.15
C SER A 55 12.69 30.59 -3.46
N LEU A 56 13.63 31.13 -4.24
CA LEU A 56 13.42 31.65 -5.58
C LEU A 56 14.18 30.74 -6.54
N SER A 57 13.49 30.12 -7.46
CA SER A 57 14.09 29.35 -8.56
C SER A 57 13.71 30.00 -9.89
N LEU A 58 14.36 29.64 -10.98
CA LEU A 58 14.14 30.27 -12.30
C LEU A 58 12.67 30.42 -12.69
N GLN A 59 11.81 29.49 -12.22
CA GLN A 59 10.39 29.42 -12.65
C GLN A 59 9.41 29.57 -11.50
N LYS A 60 9.87 29.64 -10.23
CA LYS A 60 8.97 29.50 -9.06
C LYS A 60 9.42 30.36 -7.89
N ILE A 61 8.44 30.85 -7.14
CA ILE A 61 8.62 31.49 -5.84
C ILE A 61 7.93 30.63 -4.80
N THR A 62 8.66 30.19 -3.78
CA THR A 62 8.09 29.41 -2.66
C THR A 62 8.32 30.18 -1.35
N LEU A 63 7.28 30.40 -0.58
CA LEU A 63 7.29 31.21 0.66
C LEU A 63 6.67 30.40 1.81
N LEU A 64 7.29 30.47 2.99
CA LEU A 64 6.70 30.05 4.26
C LEU A 64 6.41 31.29 5.08
N LEU A 65 5.14 31.56 5.38
CA LEU A 65 4.74 32.80 6.00
C LEU A 65 3.56 32.62 6.96
N SER A 66 3.40 33.56 7.89
CA SER A 66 2.22 33.70 8.75
C SER A 66 1.53 35.02 8.48
N ALA A 67 0.23 34.97 8.22
CA ALA A 67 -0.60 36.15 7.97
C ALA A 67 -1.58 36.36 9.15
N PRO A 68 -1.94 37.58 9.49
CA PRO A 68 -2.90 37.87 10.54
C PRO A 68 -4.31 37.35 10.18
N ASP A 69 -4.68 37.40 8.91
CA ASP A 69 -5.97 36.96 8.41
C ASP A 69 -5.90 36.61 6.91
N LYS A 70 -6.97 35.99 6.39
CA LYS A 70 -7.09 35.56 4.99
C LYS A 70 -7.02 36.72 3.98
N GLU A 71 -7.53 37.86 4.33
CA GLU A 71 -7.60 39.03 3.44
C GLU A 71 -6.20 39.63 3.27
N SER A 72 -5.44 39.76 4.36
CA SER A 72 -4.06 40.22 4.37
C SER A 72 -3.16 39.30 3.51
N LEU A 73 -3.29 37.98 3.62
CA LEU A 73 -2.59 37.04 2.74
C LEU A 73 -2.97 37.25 1.27
N GLY A 74 -4.26 37.40 1.00
CA GLY A 74 -4.76 37.61 -0.36
C GLY A 74 -4.22 38.90 -1.00
N ARG A 75 -4.24 40.00 -0.25
CA ARG A 75 -3.73 41.31 -0.68
C ARG A 75 -2.22 41.32 -0.85
N PHE A 76 -1.50 40.67 0.07
CA PHE A 76 -0.05 40.48 -0.04
C PHE A 76 0.33 39.76 -1.34
N MET A 77 -0.30 38.62 -1.62
CA MET A 77 0.00 37.85 -2.85
C MET A 77 -0.45 38.58 -4.12
N GLN A 78 -1.49 39.38 -4.04
CA GLN A 78 -1.92 40.22 -5.16
C GLN A 78 -0.92 41.35 -5.42
N HIS A 79 -0.45 42.04 -4.38
CA HIS A 79 0.57 43.10 -4.47
C HIS A 79 1.86 42.55 -5.09
N LEU A 80 2.37 41.46 -4.52
CA LEU A 80 3.57 40.79 -5.00
C LEU A 80 3.41 40.34 -6.48
N GLY A 81 2.35 39.62 -6.78
CA GLY A 81 2.14 39.06 -8.12
C GLY A 81 1.90 40.12 -9.20
N LYS A 82 1.14 41.19 -8.89
CA LYS A 82 0.90 42.28 -9.86
C LYS A 82 2.10 43.20 -10.00
N GLY A 83 2.71 43.62 -8.88
CA GLY A 83 3.85 44.52 -8.87
C GLY A 83 5.01 43.92 -9.67
N TYR A 84 5.46 42.73 -9.27
CA TYR A 84 6.56 42.08 -9.95
C TYR A 84 6.26 41.79 -11.44
N ALA A 85 5.07 41.29 -11.78
CA ALA A 85 4.71 41.03 -13.18
C ALA A 85 4.72 42.32 -14.03
N HIS A 86 4.30 43.45 -13.45
CA HIS A 86 4.35 44.74 -14.14
C HIS A 86 5.80 45.15 -14.44
N ASP A 87 6.66 45.13 -13.45
CA ASP A 87 8.06 45.53 -13.56
C ASP A 87 8.84 44.60 -14.49
N PHE A 88 8.64 43.29 -14.38
CA PHE A 88 9.24 42.30 -15.26
C PHE A 88 8.82 42.48 -16.71
N ASN A 89 7.49 42.60 -16.98
CA ASN A 89 6.99 42.78 -18.34
C ASN A 89 7.48 44.12 -18.94
N HIS A 90 7.51 45.20 -18.17
CA HIS A 90 8.01 46.48 -18.63
C HIS A 90 9.51 46.42 -18.98
N ARG A 91 10.31 45.83 -18.09
CA ARG A 91 11.76 45.71 -18.28
C ARG A 91 12.14 44.82 -19.46
N HIS A 92 11.42 43.72 -19.65
CA HIS A 92 11.72 42.75 -20.71
C HIS A 92 10.84 42.94 -21.98
N GLN A 93 10.14 44.06 -22.07
CA GLN A 93 9.26 44.42 -23.23
C GLN A 93 8.30 43.29 -23.55
N ARG A 94 7.74 42.61 -22.53
CA ARG A 94 6.87 41.46 -22.64
C ARG A 94 5.42 41.87 -22.43
N HIS A 95 4.50 41.20 -23.11
CA HIS A 95 3.06 41.35 -22.94
C HIS A 95 2.42 40.04 -22.47
N GLY A 96 1.35 40.14 -21.69
CA GLY A 96 0.59 38.99 -21.21
C GLY A 96 0.87 38.62 -19.76
N THR A 97 0.30 37.49 -19.34
CA THR A 97 0.46 37.01 -17.96
C THR A 97 1.84 36.44 -17.71
N LEU A 98 2.44 36.77 -16.55
CA LEU A 98 3.70 36.18 -16.11
C LEU A 98 3.44 34.88 -15.31
N TRP A 99 2.29 34.77 -14.68
CA TRP A 99 1.96 33.69 -13.77
C TRP A 99 1.04 32.66 -14.43
N ASP A 100 1.32 31.36 -14.23
CA ASP A 100 0.51 30.26 -14.75
C ASP A 100 -0.93 30.29 -14.20
N SER A 101 -1.04 30.50 -12.89
CA SER A 101 -2.31 30.55 -12.20
C SER A 101 -2.23 31.47 -10.97
N ARG A 102 -3.27 31.45 -10.16
CA ARG A 102 -3.15 32.03 -8.82
C ARG A 102 -2.24 31.14 -7.96
N TYR A 103 -1.55 31.72 -6.98
CA TYR A 103 -0.68 31.00 -6.05
C TYR A 103 -1.36 29.76 -5.41
N ASP A 104 -0.64 28.70 -5.16
CA ASP A 104 -1.03 27.58 -4.32
C ASP A 104 -0.75 27.90 -2.86
N CYS A 105 -1.59 27.37 -1.94
CA CYS A 105 -1.49 27.68 -0.51
C CYS A 105 -1.89 26.47 0.34
N SER A 106 -1.02 26.07 1.26
CA SER A 106 -1.25 24.99 2.21
C SER A 106 -0.99 25.46 3.64
N PRO A 107 -2.01 25.51 4.53
CA PRO A 107 -1.78 25.70 5.97
C PRO A 107 -0.97 24.52 6.52
N ILE A 108 -0.12 24.80 7.54
CA ILE A 108 0.84 23.83 8.06
C ILE A 108 0.66 23.68 9.58
N GLU A 109 0.60 22.43 10.07
CA GLU A 109 0.71 22.16 11.50
C GLU A 109 2.10 22.58 12.00
N PRO A 110 2.20 23.56 12.93
CA PRO A 110 3.49 24.11 13.31
C PRO A 110 4.44 23.07 13.92
N ASN A 111 3.98 22.35 14.95
CA ASN A 111 4.84 21.45 15.74
C ASN A 111 5.42 20.29 14.93
N ALA A 112 4.66 19.75 13.98
CA ALA A 112 5.08 18.57 13.22
C ALA A 112 5.76 18.90 11.89
N TYR A 113 5.38 20.00 11.24
CA TYR A 113 5.79 20.23 9.86
C TYR A 113 6.56 21.53 9.62
N PHE A 114 6.58 22.51 10.55
CA PHE A 114 7.23 23.79 10.30
C PHE A 114 8.71 23.63 9.91
N LEU A 115 9.50 22.94 10.73
CA LEU A 115 10.94 22.75 10.46
C LEU A 115 11.18 21.89 9.22
N LEU A 116 10.34 20.91 8.94
CA LEU A 116 10.40 20.08 7.75
C LEU A 116 10.12 20.89 6.48
N VAL A 117 9.13 21.78 6.51
CA VAL A 117 8.79 22.66 5.38
C VAL A 117 9.86 23.73 5.19
N LYS A 118 10.40 24.30 6.28
CA LYS A 118 11.52 25.21 6.20
C LYS A 118 12.73 24.55 5.53
N LYS A 119 13.10 23.34 5.95
CA LYS A 119 14.15 22.53 5.31
C LYS A 119 13.84 22.22 3.85
N TYR A 120 12.58 21.86 3.52
CA TYR A 120 12.15 21.62 2.14
C TYR A 120 12.42 22.83 1.25
N ILE A 121 12.08 24.03 1.72
CA ILE A 121 12.28 25.29 0.99
C ILE A 121 13.78 25.57 0.80
N GLU A 122 14.59 25.43 1.84
CA GLU A 122 15.99 25.87 1.85
C GLU A 122 16.97 24.84 1.29
N CYS A 123 16.61 23.54 1.27
CA CYS A 123 17.53 22.48 0.86
C CYS A 123 17.02 21.64 -0.32
N HIS A 124 15.74 21.71 -0.66
CA HIS A 124 15.14 20.85 -1.70
C HIS A 124 14.53 21.63 -2.87
N CYS A 125 14.06 22.85 -2.65
CA CYS A 125 13.55 23.72 -3.71
C CYS A 125 14.67 24.52 -4.43
N THR A 126 15.91 24.05 -4.36
CA THR A 126 17.08 24.74 -4.90
C THR A 126 17.48 24.13 -6.25
N ASP A 127 17.65 24.98 -7.26
CA ASP A 127 18.34 24.70 -8.53
C ASP A 127 19.67 25.50 -8.59
N GLU A 128 20.45 25.39 -9.67
CA GLU A 128 21.74 26.09 -9.82
C GLU A 128 21.62 27.62 -9.73
N PHE A 129 20.42 28.17 -9.87
CA PHE A 129 20.14 29.61 -9.83
C PHE A 129 19.42 30.04 -8.53
N SER A 130 19.19 29.16 -7.58
CA SER A 130 18.27 29.45 -6.49
C SER A 130 18.82 30.41 -5.43
N HIS A 131 18.01 31.42 -5.09
CA HIS A 131 18.18 32.28 -3.92
C HIS A 131 17.24 31.82 -2.82
N HIS A 132 17.74 31.57 -1.63
CA HIS A 132 16.93 31.05 -0.51
C HIS A 132 17.30 31.68 0.84
N SER A 133 16.41 31.59 1.80
CA SER A 133 16.56 32.15 3.15
C SER A 133 17.54 31.39 4.04
N SER A 134 18.66 30.90 3.48
CA SER A 134 19.72 30.29 4.29
C SER A 134 20.40 31.32 5.21
N ALA A 135 21.22 30.81 6.12
CA ALA A 135 21.87 31.60 7.16
C ALA A 135 22.68 32.82 6.67
N ASP A 136 22.95 32.94 5.38
CA ASP A 136 23.74 34.02 4.78
C ASP A 136 22.88 35.11 4.12
N ALA A 137 21.56 34.98 4.09
CA ALA A 137 20.66 36.01 3.59
C ALA A 137 20.52 37.18 4.60
N PRO A 138 20.35 38.43 4.12
CA PRO A 138 20.12 39.58 5.01
C PRO A 138 18.97 39.30 5.97
N GLN A 139 19.25 39.31 7.27
CA GLN A 139 18.34 38.93 8.34
C GLN A 139 17.08 39.81 8.47
N GLN A 140 17.02 40.94 7.78
CA GLN A 140 15.92 41.92 7.91
C GLN A 140 14.57 41.46 7.41
N ARG A 141 14.48 40.48 6.43
CA ARG A 141 13.21 40.00 5.89
C ARG A 141 12.61 38.83 6.66
N ILE A 142 13.44 38.08 7.35
CA ILE A 142 13.02 36.81 7.98
C ILE A 142 12.61 37.06 9.43
N THR A 143 11.38 36.71 9.75
CA THR A 143 10.88 36.66 11.12
C THR A 143 10.97 35.22 11.64
N PRO A 144 11.79 34.95 12.68
CA PRO A 144 11.83 33.62 13.29
C PRO A 144 10.46 33.20 13.82
N HIS A 145 10.09 31.95 13.57
CA HIS A 145 8.87 31.35 14.12
C HIS A 145 9.18 30.66 15.46
N ASP A 146 8.19 30.50 16.31
CA ASP A 146 8.33 29.91 17.64
C ASP A 146 8.97 28.52 17.61
N GLU A 147 8.64 27.68 16.62
CA GLU A 147 9.23 26.35 16.46
C GLU A 147 10.75 26.40 16.16
N TYR A 148 11.22 27.43 15.45
CA TYR A 148 12.63 27.66 15.28
C TYR A 148 13.29 28.24 16.55
N LEU A 149 12.58 29.11 17.26
CA LEU A 149 13.08 29.70 18.52
C LEU A 149 13.25 28.65 19.63
N ARG A 150 12.45 27.61 19.63
CA ARG A 150 12.54 26.46 20.58
C ARG A 150 13.77 25.58 20.39
N LEU A 151 14.50 25.69 19.27
CA LEU A 151 15.71 24.89 19.02
C LEU A 151 16.87 25.22 19.96
N GLY A 152 16.90 26.40 20.61
CA GLY A 152 17.97 26.76 21.51
C GLY A 152 17.78 28.14 22.14
N GLU A 153 18.51 28.40 23.21
CA GLU A 153 18.39 29.63 24.00
C GLU A 153 18.93 30.87 23.27
N ASN A 154 19.95 30.70 22.43
CA ASN A 154 20.57 31.80 21.69
C ASN A 154 20.62 31.54 20.18
N ALA A 155 20.85 32.59 19.41
CA ALA A 155 20.83 32.52 17.95
C ALA A 155 21.87 31.52 17.38
N LEU A 156 23.07 31.42 17.98
CA LEU A 156 24.12 30.50 17.54
C LEU A 156 23.74 29.04 17.76
N GLN A 157 23.18 28.70 18.92
CA GLN A 157 22.68 27.36 19.20
C GLN A 157 21.58 26.96 18.23
N ARG A 158 20.58 27.81 18.01
CA ARG A 158 19.50 27.57 17.06
C ARG A 158 20.02 27.30 15.65
N ARG A 159 20.98 28.12 15.20
CA ARG A 159 21.62 27.97 13.89
C ARG A 159 22.33 26.61 13.78
N ASN A 160 23.14 26.24 14.77
CA ASN A 160 23.90 24.99 14.75
C ASN A 160 23.00 23.77 14.75
N ILE A 161 21.97 23.74 15.61
CA ILE A 161 21.01 22.62 15.68
C ILE A 161 20.23 22.51 14.37
N TYR A 162 19.81 23.64 13.80
CA TYR A 162 19.08 23.64 12.54
C TYR A 162 19.98 23.22 11.36
N GLN A 163 21.23 23.63 11.32
CA GLN A 163 22.19 23.18 10.30
C GLN A 163 22.41 21.66 10.38
N GLN A 164 22.59 21.11 11.58
CA GLN A 164 22.68 19.66 11.76
C GLN A 164 21.41 18.93 11.29
N PHE A 165 20.24 19.48 11.56
CA PHE A 165 18.98 18.96 11.05
C PHE A 165 18.91 18.99 9.51
N CYS A 166 19.51 19.99 8.88
CA CYS A 166 19.57 20.12 7.42
C CYS A 166 20.52 19.12 6.75
N LEU A 167 21.58 18.65 7.43
CA LEU A 167 22.53 17.67 6.86
C LEU A 167 21.91 16.30 6.57
N GLY A 168 20.90 15.89 7.31
CA GLY A 168 20.17 14.64 7.04
C GLY A 168 19.38 14.71 5.72
N SER A 169 19.27 13.62 4.98
CA SER A 169 18.41 13.54 3.80
C SER A 169 16.92 13.65 4.18
N MET A 170 16.12 14.29 3.32
CA MET A 170 14.67 14.34 3.51
C MET A 170 14.02 13.11 2.88
N SER A 171 13.14 12.43 3.63
CA SER A 171 12.43 11.26 3.11
C SER A 171 11.58 11.64 1.88
N PRO A 172 11.65 10.86 0.77
CA PRO A 172 10.81 11.07 -0.40
C PRO A 172 9.31 11.11 -0.09
N ALA A 173 8.87 10.35 0.91
CA ALA A 173 7.47 10.34 1.36
C ALA A 173 7.05 11.69 1.97
N ILE A 174 7.94 12.37 2.70
CA ILE A 174 7.68 13.70 3.27
C ILE A 174 7.62 14.74 2.15
N ILE A 175 8.54 14.69 1.19
CA ILE A 175 8.57 15.59 0.02
C ILE A 175 7.25 15.46 -0.76
N THR A 176 6.87 14.23 -1.14
CA THR A 176 5.62 13.97 -1.85
C THR A 176 4.39 14.46 -1.07
N ARG A 177 4.41 14.36 0.26
CA ARG A 177 3.32 14.81 1.12
C ARG A 177 3.22 16.34 1.13
N ILE A 178 4.34 17.07 1.21
CA ILE A 178 4.39 18.53 1.13
C ILE A 178 3.86 19.00 -0.24
N GLU A 179 4.38 18.45 -1.32
CA GLU A 179 3.97 18.80 -2.69
C GLU A 179 2.50 18.50 -2.96
N SER A 180 2.01 17.35 -2.49
CA SER A 180 0.61 16.99 -2.62
C SER A 180 -0.31 17.93 -1.86
N ALA A 181 0.06 18.33 -0.64
CA ALA A 181 -0.70 19.28 0.16
C ALA A 181 -0.79 20.64 -0.54
N LEU A 182 0.34 21.12 -1.09
CA LEU A 182 0.44 22.38 -1.80
C LEU A 182 -0.40 22.37 -3.09
N THR A 183 -0.24 21.36 -3.94
CA THR A 183 -1.00 21.22 -5.21
C THR A 183 -2.50 21.09 -4.98
N GLN A 184 -2.91 20.45 -3.90
CA GLN A 184 -4.33 20.27 -3.55
C GLN A 184 -4.91 21.43 -2.74
N ASN A 185 -4.09 22.40 -2.34
CA ASN A 185 -4.44 23.51 -1.47
C ASN A 185 -5.14 23.03 -0.17
N CYS A 186 -4.57 22.01 0.48
CA CYS A 186 -5.12 21.38 1.68
C CYS A 186 -4.18 21.52 2.88
N LEU A 187 -4.67 21.19 4.08
CA LEU A 187 -3.90 21.24 5.32
C LEU A 187 -2.79 20.17 5.32
N LEU A 188 -1.55 20.60 5.61
CA LEU A 188 -0.42 19.70 5.87
C LEU A 188 -0.31 19.49 7.39
N ALA A 189 -0.83 18.35 7.86
CA ALA A 189 -0.90 18.05 9.29
C ALA A 189 -0.92 16.55 9.57
N THR A 190 -0.69 16.19 10.83
CA THR A 190 -0.92 14.84 11.35
C THR A 190 -2.42 14.52 11.38
N THR A 191 -2.75 13.22 11.42
CA THR A 191 -4.17 12.80 11.47
C THR A 191 -4.85 13.28 12.76
N ALA A 192 -4.13 13.31 13.88
CA ALA A 192 -4.64 13.76 15.17
C ALA A 192 -4.96 15.27 15.15
N TYR A 193 -4.01 16.07 14.65
CA TYR A 193 -4.19 17.52 14.54
C TYR A 193 -5.33 17.88 13.57
N SER A 194 -5.41 17.20 12.43
CA SER A 194 -6.49 17.41 11.46
C SER A 194 -7.86 17.15 12.06
N LYS A 195 -8.04 16.06 12.83
CA LYS A 195 -9.31 15.74 13.50
C LYS A 195 -9.68 16.81 14.54
N SER A 196 -8.75 17.18 15.42
CA SER A 196 -8.98 18.22 16.43
C SER A 196 -9.37 19.56 15.80
N LEU A 197 -8.76 19.88 14.65
CA LEU A 197 -9.06 21.13 13.95
C LEU A 197 -10.39 21.06 13.19
N GLU A 198 -10.76 19.91 12.62
CA GLU A 198 -12.07 19.67 11.99
C GLU A 198 -13.20 19.81 13.01
N GLU A 199 -13.01 19.31 14.24
CA GLU A 199 -13.96 19.46 15.34
C GLU A 199 -14.11 20.93 15.77
N LYS A 200 -13.00 21.67 15.92
CA LYS A 200 -13.01 23.10 16.29
C LYS A 200 -13.67 23.98 15.23
N LEU A 201 -13.40 23.73 13.96
CA LEU A 201 -13.88 24.55 12.85
C LEU A 201 -15.22 24.06 12.27
N GLN A 202 -15.76 22.95 12.76
CA GLN A 202 -16.95 22.27 12.25
C GLN A 202 -16.93 22.13 10.70
N ARG A 203 -15.75 21.90 10.15
CA ARG A 203 -15.50 21.88 8.72
C ARG A 203 -14.56 20.73 8.37
N ASN A 204 -14.89 19.96 7.33
CA ASN A 204 -14.01 18.93 6.81
C ASN A 204 -12.81 19.56 6.10
N LEU A 205 -11.58 19.31 6.60
CA LEU A 205 -10.32 19.83 6.09
C LEU A 205 -9.59 18.84 5.19
N ARG A 206 -10.10 17.61 5.06
CA ARG A 206 -9.48 16.58 4.21
C ARG A 206 -9.60 16.97 2.73
N PRO A 207 -8.60 16.63 1.92
CA PRO A 207 -8.66 16.87 0.49
C PRO A 207 -9.89 16.15 -0.07
N ARG A 208 -10.84 16.90 -0.61
CA ARG A 208 -11.92 16.32 -1.42
C ARG A 208 -11.28 15.70 -2.65
N LYS A 209 -11.54 14.42 -2.91
CA LYS A 209 -11.16 13.78 -4.18
C LYS A 209 -11.69 14.65 -5.32
N ILE A 210 -10.78 15.31 -6.03
CA ILE A 210 -11.10 16.26 -7.10
C ILE A 210 -11.42 15.47 -8.35
N GLY A 211 -12.61 15.68 -8.89
CA GLY A 211 -13.05 15.11 -10.14
C GLY A 211 -13.61 13.69 -10.02
N ARG A 212 -14.30 13.29 -11.08
CA ARG A 212 -14.58 11.87 -11.31
C ARG A 212 -13.22 11.17 -11.20
N PRO A 213 -13.05 10.13 -10.37
CA PRO A 213 -11.78 9.40 -10.31
C PRO A 213 -11.38 9.16 -11.77
N ARG A 214 -10.14 9.49 -12.15
CA ARG A 214 -9.61 8.94 -13.40
C ARG A 214 -9.91 7.47 -13.27
N LYS A 215 -10.72 6.95 -14.16
CA LYS A 215 -10.84 5.53 -14.34
C LYS A 215 -9.43 5.04 -14.69
N HIS A 216 -8.64 4.74 -13.67
CA HIS A 216 -7.80 3.58 -13.80
C HIS A 216 -8.83 2.48 -14.00
N ASP A 217 -8.83 1.85 -15.14
CA ASP A 217 -9.74 0.76 -15.49
C ASP A 217 -9.44 -0.52 -14.67
N HIS A 218 -8.93 -0.36 -13.45
CA HIS A 218 -8.82 -1.42 -12.47
C HIS A 218 -10.20 -1.65 -11.88
N ASN A 219 -10.86 -2.67 -12.41
CA ASN A 219 -11.97 -3.29 -11.71
C ASN A 219 -11.34 -4.09 -10.52
N PRO A 220 -11.50 -3.65 -9.27
CA PRO A 220 -10.92 -4.38 -8.13
C PRO A 220 -11.37 -5.85 -8.13
N ALA A 221 -12.62 -6.15 -8.51
CA ALA A 221 -13.13 -7.50 -8.60
C ALA A 221 -12.40 -8.35 -9.66
N ALA A 222 -12.07 -7.78 -10.82
CA ALA A 222 -11.30 -8.50 -11.83
C ALA A 222 -9.86 -8.81 -11.36
N THR A 223 -9.26 -7.92 -10.59
CA THR A 223 -7.94 -8.16 -10.00
C THR A 223 -7.99 -9.26 -8.93
N TRP A 224 -9.05 -9.29 -8.10
CA TRP A 224 -9.29 -10.37 -7.15
C TRP A 224 -9.41 -11.71 -7.86
N GLU A 225 -10.31 -11.81 -8.83
CA GLU A 225 -10.52 -13.03 -9.62
C GLU A 225 -9.24 -13.52 -10.31
N TRP A 226 -8.47 -12.59 -10.87
CA TRP A 226 -7.19 -12.92 -11.50
C TRP A 226 -6.16 -13.44 -10.49
N LEU A 227 -6.05 -12.81 -9.32
CA LEU A 227 -5.14 -13.23 -8.25
C LEU A 227 -5.48 -14.64 -7.75
N GLU A 228 -6.77 -14.89 -7.49
CA GLU A 228 -7.28 -16.18 -7.03
C GLU A 228 -7.06 -17.28 -8.07
N LYS A 229 -7.35 -17.02 -9.36
CA LYS A 229 -7.11 -17.98 -10.45
C LYS A 229 -5.62 -18.29 -10.64
N LYS A 230 -4.74 -17.29 -10.50
CA LYS A 230 -3.29 -17.54 -10.56
C LYS A 230 -2.82 -18.43 -9.42
N ALA A 231 -3.29 -18.18 -8.21
CA ALA A 231 -2.98 -19.02 -7.06
C ALA A 231 -3.51 -20.44 -7.25
N GLU A 232 -4.79 -20.60 -7.63
CA GLU A 232 -5.40 -21.90 -7.90
C GLU A 232 -4.63 -22.69 -8.96
N TYR A 233 -4.26 -22.05 -10.07
CA TYR A 233 -3.48 -22.68 -11.14
C TYR A 233 -2.13 -23.22 -10.63
N LEU A 234 -1.40 -22.39 -9.87
CA LEU A 234 -0.11 -22.79 -9.30
C LEU A 234 -0.28 -23.93 -8.29
N LEU A 235 -1.27 -23.85 -7.40
CA LEU A 235 -1.53 -24.88 -6.39
C LEU A 235 -1.86 -26.24 -7.00
N ARG A 236 -2.58 -26.26 -8.12
CA ARG A 236 -2.83 -27.49 -8.91
C ARG A 236 -1.55 -28.07 -9.48
N GLN A 237 -0.61 -27.24 -9.94
CA GLN A 237 0.69 -27.71 -10.43
C GLN A 237 1.53 -28.39 -9.34
N TYR A 238 1.37 -27.93 -8.06
CA TYR A 238 2.00 -28.52 -6.88
C TYR A 238 1.18 -29.66 -6.25
N CYS A 239 0.11 -30.11 -6.92
CA CYS A 239 -0.78 -31.20 -6.47
C CYS A 239 -1.50 -30.93 -5.14
N TYR A 240 -1.83 -29.68 -4.84
CA TYR A 240 -2.69 -29.32 -3.71
C TYR A 240 -4.17 -29.39 -4.10
N HIS A 241 -5.00 -29.91 -3.20
CA HIS A 241 -6.44 -30.03 -3.38
C HIS A 241 -7.20 -28.98 -2.59
N GLU A 242 -8.22 -28.38 -3.20
CA GLU A 242 -9.08 -27.41 -2.50
C GLU A 242 -9.87 -28.10 -1.39
N ILE A 243 -9.90 -27.46 -0.21
CA ILE A 243 -10.75 -27.81 0.91
C ILE A 243 -11.59 -26.61 1.30
N ARG A 244 -12.85 -26.84 1.62
CA ARG A 244 -13.81 -25.79 2.02
C ARG A 244 -14.21 -25.97 3.46
N THR A 245 -13.64 -25.17 4.34
CA THR A 245 -13.98 -25.16 5.76
C THR A 245 -15.20 -24.28 6.03
N PRO A 246 -16.06 -24.62 7.00
CA PRO A 246 -17.22 -23.80 7.35
C PRO A 246 -16.82 -22.39 7.80
N LEU A 247 -17.69 -21.40 7.54
CA LEU A 247 -17.57 -20.05 8.10
C LEU A 247 -17.94 -20.03 9.58
N LEU A 248 -18.95 -20.80 9.92
CA LEU A 248 -19.45 -21.00 11.27
C LEU A 248 -18.94 -22.34 11.78
N GLU A 249 -18.14 -22.30 12.82
CA GLU A 249 -17.57 -23.49 13.44
C GLU A 249 -18.27 -23.76 14.77
N LYS A 250 -18.51 -25.03 15.08
CA LYS A 250 -19.02 -25.43 16.39
C LYS A 250 -17.90 -25.40 17.41
N LEU A 251 -18.19 -24.86 18.57
CA LEU A 251 -17.34 -24.96 19.75
C LEU A 251 -17.48 -26.36 20.33
N GLU A 252 -16.42 -27.16 20.27
CA GLU A 252 -16.28 -28.35 21.07
C GLU A 252 -15.71 -27.93 22.43
N GLU A 253 -16.35 -28.31 23.53
CA GLU A 253 -16.04 -27.81 24.90
C GLU A 253 -14.59 -28.03 25.31
N ASP A 254 -13.95 -29.10 24.83
CA ASP A 254 -12.58 -29.47 25.17
C ASP A 254 -11.50 -28.61 24.46
N LEU A 255 -11.83 -27.95 23.35
CA LEU A 255 -10.87 -27.19 22.53
C LEU A 255 -10.90 -25.69 22.80
N THR A 256 -11.88 -25.20 23.54
CA THR A 256 -12.18 -23.76 23.68
C THR A 256 -11.26 -23.00 24.60
N GLN A 257 -10.73 -23.60 25.66
CA GLN A 257 -9.97 -22.86 26.66
C GLN A 257 -8.52 -22.53 26.25
N SER A 258 -7.90 -23.35 25.39
CA SER A 258 -6.49 -23.18 25.02
C SER A 258 -6.27 -22.35 23.74
N PHE A 259 -7.25 -22.30 22.82
CA PHE A 259 -7.05 -21.74 21.49
C PHE A 259 -7.81 -20.43 21.22
N CYS A 260 -8.93 -20.19 21.88
CA CYS A 260 -9.76 -19.01 21.60
C CYS A 260 -9.26 -17.70 22.25
N SER A 261 -8.45 -17.77 23.30
CA SER A 261 -8.02 -16.58 24.05
C SER A 261 -7.00 -15.70 23.29
N ASP A 262 -6.18 -16.32 22.44
CA ASP A 262 -5.03 -15.66 21.81
C ASP A 262 -5.22 -15.41 20.28
N SER A 263 -6.15 -16.11 19.63
CA SER A 263 -6.36 -16.04 18.18
C SER A 263 -7.22 -14.85 17.74
N GLY A 264 -7.87 -14.14 18.67
CA GLY A 264 -8.81 -13.06 18.37
C GLY A 264 -10.09 -13.56 17.67
N GLU A 265 -10.41 -14.85 17.79
CA GLU A 265 -11.62 -15.44 17.20
C GLU A 265 -12.90 -14.81 17.75
N LEU A 266 -13.92 -14.76 16.92
CA LEU A 266 -15.19 -14.11 17.19
C LEU A 266 -16.22 -15.15 17.65
N LEU A 267 -16.45 -15.21 18.95
CA LEU A 267 -17.55 -15.96 19.54
C LEU A 267 -18.88 -15.25 19.24
N LEU A 268 -19.79 -15.95 18.54
CA LEU A 268 -21.14 -15.47 18.31
C LEU A 268 -22.06 -15.81 19.47
N ASN A 269 -21.86 -16.99 20.07
CA ASN A 269 -22.55 -17.46 21.27
C ASN A 269 -21.70 -18.58 21.92
N HIS A 270 -22.22 -19.21 22.98
CA HIS A 270 -21.50 -20.28 23.69
C HIS A 270 -21.27 -21.56 22.85
N GLN A 271 -21.78 -21.66 21.63
CA GLN A 271 -21.70 -22.87 20.82
C GLN A 271 -21.15 -22.65 19.40
N ALA A 272 -20.95 -21.40 18.98
CA ALA A 272 -20.53 -21.09 17.62
C ALA A 272 -19.53 -19.93 17.57
N LEU A 273 -18.54 -20.06 16.70
CA LEU A 273 -17.57 -19.03 16.40
C LEU A 273 -17.44 -18.80 14.88
N LEU A 274 -17.06 -17.59 14.50
CA LEU A 274 -16.65 -17.30 13.13
C LEU A 274 -15.17 -17.68 12.98
N ARG A 275 -14.82 -18.36 11.90
CA ARG A 275 -13.44 -18.80 11.65
C ARG A 275 -12.47 -17.63 11.63
N GLY A 276 -11.43 -17.71 12.46
CA GLY A 276 -10.36 -16.71 12.57
C GLY A 276 -9.22 -16.94 11.58
N ASP A 277 -9.03 -18.18 11.16
CA ASP A 277 -8.14 -18.65 10.08
C ASP A 277 -8.64 -19.98 9.52
N GLY A 278 -8.02 -20.45 8.43
CA GLY A 278 -8.42 -21.72 7.81
C GLY A 278 -7.65 -22.93 8.34
N THR A 279 -6.48 -22.74 8.98
CA THR A 279 -5.65 -23.83 9.52
C THR A 279 -6.42 -24.65 10.56
N MET A 280 -7.10 -23.96 11.49
CA MET A 280 -7.92 -24.60 12.52
C MET A 280 -9.08 -25.39 11.90
N GLY A 281 -9.71 -24.85 10.86
CA GLY A 281 -10.75 -25.57 10.12
C GLY A 281 -10.24 -26.84 9.44
N CYS A 282 -9.02 -26.80 8.86
CA CYS A 282 -8.36 -27.97 8.29
C CYS A 282 -8.04 -29.02 9.36
N LEU A 283 -7.51 -28.60 10.51
CA LEU A 283 -7.20 -29.51 11.61
C LEU A 283 -8.46 -30.20 12.17
N ARG A 284 -9.56 -29.47 12.34
CA ARG A 284 -10.85 -30.05 12.77
C ARG A 284 -11.37 -31.08 11.78
N LEU A 285 -11.27 -30.79 10.49
CA LEU A 285 -11.68 -31.75 9.47
C LEU A 285 -10.83 -33.02 9.48
N LEU A 286 -9.51 -32.88 9.67
CA LEU A 286 -8.59 -34.01 9.80
C LEU A 286 -8.87 -34.85 11.04
N SER A 287 -9.22 -34.25 12.18
CA SER A 287 -9.57 -34.98 13.39
C SER A 287 -10.83 -35.84 13.20
N GLN A 288 -11.76 -35.39 12.36
CA GLN A 288 -13.01 -36.09 12.08
C GLN A 288 -12.87 -37.18 11.00
N HIS A 289 -11.85 -37.10 10.13
CA HIS A 289 -11.68 -37.97 8.97
C HIS A 289 -10.33 -38.70 9.00
N ARG A 290 -10.29 -39.88 9.62
CA ARG A 290 -9.06 -40.68 9.78
C ARG A 290 -8.32 -40.98 8.47
N ASN A 291 -9.05 -41.06 7.35
CA ASN A 291 -8.46 -41.33 6.04
C ASN A 291 -7.62 -40.16 5.50
N LEU A 292 -7.74 -38.95 6.06
CA LEU A 292 -6.95 -37.77 5.69
C LEU A 292 -5.73 -37.58 6.59
N GLN A 293 -5.44 -38.51 7.52
CA GLN A 293 -4.33 -38.40 8.48
C GLN A 293 -2.98 -38.88 7.91
N THR A 294 -2.99 -39.45 6.70
CA THR A 294 -1.78 -39.76 5.92
C THR A 294 -1.28 -38.51 5.21
N GLU A 295 -0.24 -38.65 4.40
CA GLU A 295 0.30 -37.54 3.60
C GLU A 295 -0.79 -36.80 2.82
N THR A 296 -1.09 -35.59 3.25
CA THR A 296 -2.20 -34.78 2.70
C THR A 296 -1.71 -33.36 2.38
N ARG A 297 -2.11 -32.87 1.20
CA ARG A 297 -1.81 -31.53 0.68
C ARG A 297 -3.11 -30.82 0.34
N VAL A 298 -3.45 -29.77 1.08
CA VAL A 298 -4.69 -29.04 0.89
C VAL A 298 -4.46 -27.54 0.85
N TRP A 299 -5.36 -26.84 0.20
CA TRP A 299 -5.44 -25.40 0.25
C TRP A 299 -6.88 -24.93 0.43
N TYR A 300 -7.03 -23.77 1.04
CA TYR A 300 -8.31 -23.12 1.24
C TYR A 300 -8.24 -21.66 0.88
N GLN A 301 -9.38 -21.07 0.54
CA GLN A 301 -9.50 -19.62 0.44
C GLN A 301 -10.83 -19.15 1.01
N GLY A 302 -10.88 -17.88 1.40
CA GLY A 302 -12.11 -17.20 1.77
C GLY A 302 -11.95 -16.20 2.90
N THR A 303 -13.10 -15.76 3.38
CA THR A 303 -13.25 -14.73 4.40
C THR A 303 -12.91 -15.27 5.78
N MET A 304 -12.13 -14.51 6.55
CA MET A 304 -11.78 -14.74 7.96
C MET A 304 -12.21 -13.55 8.80
N PHE A 305 -12.41 -13.78 10.10
CA PHE A 305 -12.90 -12.78 11.03
C PHE A 305 -12.03 -12.76 12.29
N ARG A 306 -11.56 -11.57 12.69
CA ARG A 306 -10.79 -11.41 13.94
C ARG A 306 -11.28 -10.21 14.73
N ARG A 307 -11.22 -10.33 16.05
CA ARG A 307 -11.44 -9.21 16.96
C ARG A 307 -10.19 -8.33 16.98
N GLN A 308 -10.33 -7.05 16.70
CA GLN A 308 -9.29 -6.03 16.92
C GLN A 308 -9.51 -5.33 18.26
N HIS A 309 -8.50 -4.58 18.72
CA HIS A 309 -8.63 -3.75 19.92
C HIS A 309 -9.90 -2.88 19.85
N GLN A 310 -10.59 -2.69 20.98
CA GLN A 310 -11.83 -1.90 21.14
C GLN A 310 -13.10 -2.48 20.48
N GLN A 311 -13.29 -3.79 20.52
CA GLN A 311 -14.50 -4.47 20.02
C GLN A 311 -14.77 -4.37 18.50
N ASN A 312 -13.85 -3.82 17.72
CA ASN A 312 -13.98 -3.80 16.27
C ASN A 312 -13.70 -5.18 15.68
N ILE A 313 -14.61 -5.65 14.83
CA ILE A 313 -14.45 -6.88 14.05
C ILE A 313 -13.73 -6.53 12.75
N SER A 314 -12.67 -7.24 12.44
CA SER A 314 -11.98 -7.17 11.16
C SER A 314 -12.35 -8.37 10.31
N GLN A 315 -12.84 -8.11 9.09
CA GLN A 315 -13.02 -9.09 8.05
C GLN A 315 -11.85 -8.96 7.06
N PHE A 316 -11.26 -10.08 6.69
CA PHE A 316 -10.15 -10.13 5.72
C PHE A 316 -10.19 -11.45 4.96
N HIS A 317 -9.44 -11.56 3.86
CA HIS A 317 -9.38 -12.76 3.04
C HIS A 317 -8.02 -13.42 3.13
N GLN A 318 -8.04 -14.73 3.28
CA GLN A 318 -6.85 -15.58 3.26
C GLN A 318 -6.95 -16.62 2.14
N LEU A 319 -5.79 -16.95 1.58
CA LEU A 319 -5.55 -18.17 0.86
C LEU A 319 -4.45 -18.91 1.62
N GLY A 320 -4.77 -20.07 2.17
CA GLY A 320 -3.82 -20.86 2.96
C GLY A 320 -3.55 -22.21 2.33
N VAL A 321 -2.39 -22.74 2.62
CA VAL A 321 -1.88 -24.03 2.14
C VAL A 321 -1.38 -24.81 3.35
N GLU A 322 -1.85 -26.04 3.48
CA GLU A 322 -1.53 -26.91 4.63
C GLU A 322 -1.07 -28.27 4.15
N THR A 323 -0.07 -28.81 4.83
CA THR A 323 0.48 -30.14 4.59
C THR A 323 0.51 -30.93 5.88
N PHE A 324 0.11 -32.18 5.81
CA PHE A 324 0.04 -33.08 6.95
C PHE A 324 0.76 -34.40 6.62
N GLY A 325 1.41 -35.00 7.63
CA GLY A 325 2.11 -36.28 7.50
C GLY A 325 3.56 -36.18 7.01
N TYR A 326 4.02 -35.01 6.56
CA TYR A 326 5.36 -34.80 6.03
C TYR A 326 6.32 -34.30 7.11
N SER A 327 7.30 -35.12 7.49
CA SER A 327 8.29 -34.77 8.54
C SER A 327 9.63 -34.26 7.97
N ASP A 328 9.95 -34.55 6.71
CA ASP A 328 11.20 -34.10 6.07
C ASP A 328 11.16 -32.58 5.78
N ILE A 329 12.34 -31.93 5.84
CA ILE A 329 12.52 -30.49 5.56
C ILE A 329 12.17 -30.14 4.11
N GLY A 330 12.12 -31.12 3.22
CA GLY A 330 11.76 -30.93 1.81
C GLY A 330 10.41 -30.29 1.62
N ILE A 331 9.45 -30.55 2.53
CA ILE A 331 8.11 -29.95 2.42
C ILE A 331 8.13 -28.47 2.72
N GLU A 332 8.91 -28.00 3.73
CA GLU A 332 9.03 -26.57 4.02
C GLU A 332 9.72 -25.83 2.89
N ILE A 333 10.72 -26.45 2.26
CA ILE A 333 11.42 -25.88 1.09
C ILE A 333 10.45 -25.79 -0.09
N GLU A 334 9.63 -26.80 -0.33
CA GLU A 334 8.59 -26.78 -1.37
C GLU A 334 7.56 -25.68 -1.13
N LEU A 335 7.08 -25.53 0.11
CA LEU A 335 6.13 -24.46 0.47
C LEU A 335 6.71 -23.06 0.21
N ILE A 336 7.98 -22.81 0.58
CA ILE A 336 8.64 -21.53 0.31
C ILE A 336 8.86 -21.34 -1.21
N SER A 337 9.22 -22.40 -1.93
CA SER A 337 9.38 -22.34 -3.39
C SER A 337 8.07 -22.00 -4.10
N LEU A 338 6.96 -22.59 -3.66
CA LEU A 338 5.61 -22.27 -4.16
C LEU A 338 5.27 -20.80 -3.94
N GLN A 339 5.55 -20.26 -2.75
CA GLN A 339 5.33 -18.84 -2.46
C GLN A 339 6.19 -17.92 -3.33
N TYR A 340 7.47 -18.28 -3.51
CA TYR A 340 8.38 -17.57 -4.40
C TYR A 340 7.86 -17.53 -5.83
N ASP A 341 7.43 -18.68 -6.37
CA ASP A 341 6.88 -18.80 -7.72
C ASP A 341 5.57 -18.00 -7.86
N PHE A 342 4.74 -18.01 -6.82
CA PHE A 342 3.53 -17.17 -6.78
C PHE A 342 3.87 -15.68 -6.90
N PHE A 343 4.73 -15.17 -6.03
CA PHE A 343 5.14 -13.75 -6.06
C PHE A 343 5.90 -13.39 -7.34
N LYS A 344 6.69 -14.31 -7.90
CA LYS A 344 7.33 -14.17 -9.20
C LYS A 344 6.30 -14.01 -10.32
N SER A 345 5.26 -14.85 -10.32
CA SER A 345 4.17 -14.78 -11.29
C SER A 345 3.39 -13.47 -11.25
N LEU A 346 3.35 -12.82 -10.06
CA LEU A 346 2.76 -11.51 -9.82
C LEU A 346 3.73 -10.34 -10.09
N GLN A 347 5.00 -10.62 -10.45
CA GLN A 347 6.06 -9.61 -10.63
C GLN A 347 6.33 -8.77 -9.37
N LEU A 348 6.12 -9.35 -8.18
CA LEU A 348 6.26 -8.65 -6.91
C LEU A 348 7.62 -8.85 -6.24
N LEU A 349 8.46 -9.79 -6.67
CA LEU A 349 9.76 -10.09 -6.05
C LEU A 349 10.66 -8.86 -5.78
N PRO A 350 10.71 -7.83 -6.65
CA PRO A 350 11.53 -6.64 -6.38
C PRO A 350 11.04 -5.74 -5.24
N PHE A 351 9.88 -6.04 -4.65
CA PHE A 351 9.19 -5.18 -3.67
C PHE A 351 8.94 -5.89 -2.34
N ILE A 352 9.47 -7.10 -2.18
CA ILE A 352 9.19 -7.96 -1.02
C ILE A 352 10.45 -8.66 -0.52
N ASP A 353 10.45 -9.01 0.75
CA ASP A 353 11.54 -9.68 1.44
C ASP A 353 11.03 -10.93 2.16
N LEU A 354 11.77 -12.06 2.02
CA LEU A 354 11.51 -13.30 2.77
C LEU A 354 12.37 -13.31 4.01
N LYS A 355 11.75 -13.44 5.18
CA LYS A 355 12.39 -13.62 6.46
C LYS A 355 12.17 -15.04 6.96
N VAL A 356 13.22 -15.68 7.40
CA VAL A 356 13.18 -17.04 7.95
C VAL A 356 13.87 -17.09 9.31
N ASN A 357 13.36 -17.94 10.20
CA ASN A 357 14.01 -18.27 11.45
C ASN A 357 13.61 -19.69 11.91
N THR A 358 14.33 -20.24 12.85
CA THR A 358 13.94 -21.47 13.55
C THR A 358 13.86 -21.22 15.04
N THR A 359 12.85 -21.79 15.68
CA THR A 359 12.74 -21.80 17.15
C THR A 359 13.33 -23.05 17.76
N GLY A 360 13.80 -23.98 16.95
CA GLY A 360 14.08 -25.34 17.37
C GLY A 360 12.79 -26.09 17.70
N ASN A 361 12.90 -27.25 18.33
CA ASN A 361 11.73 -27.98 18.79
C ASN A 361 11.02 -27.26 19.96
N GLN A 362 9.86 -27.75 20.35
CA GLN A 362 9.04 -27.11 21.38
C GLN A 362 9.76 -27.05 22.77
N GLU A 363 10.50 -28.09 23.15
CA GLU A 363 11.22 -28.11 24.41
C GLU A 363 12.35 -27.08 24.41
N GLU A 364 13.12 -27.00 23.34
CA GLU A 364 14.17 -26.00 23.12
C GLU A 364 13.64 -24.59 23.27
N PHE A 365 12.51 -24.30 22.59
CA PHE A 365 11.87 -22.98 22.66
C PHE A 365 11.28 -22.69 24.05
N ALA A 366 10.71 -23.68 24.73
CA ALA A 366 10.22 -23.53 26.10
C ALA A 366 11.34 -23.21 27.07
N HIS A 367 12.50 -23.87 26.95
CA HIS A 367 13.69 -23.57 27.77
C HIS A 367 14.18 -22.15 27.52
N PHE A 368 14.24 -21.71 26.26
CA PHE A 368 14.59 -20.34 25.90
C PHE A 368 13.62 -19.31 26.51
N ARG A 369 12.32 -19.54 26.42
CA ARG A 369 11.28 -18.67 27.02
C ARG A 369 11.44 -18.60 28.54
N HIS A 370 11.73 -19.73 29.18
CA HIS A 370 11.99 -19.77 30.62
C HIS A 370 13.23 -18.95 30.99
N ALA A 371 14.31 -19.07 30.23
CA ALA A 371 15.52 -18.27 30.45
C ALA A 371 15.26 -16.76 30.29
N LEU A 372 14.45 -16.37 29.30
CA LEU A 372 14.02 -14.97 29.12
C LEU A 372 13.18 -14.49 30.31
N GLN A 373 12.24 -15.31 30.80
CA GLN A 373 11.45 -14.97 32.00
C GLN A 373 12.35 -14.73 33.20
N GLN A 374 13.32 -15.60 33.45
CA GLN A 374 14.27 -15.43 34.54
C GLN A 374 15.12 -14.18 34.37
N TYR A 375 15.59 -13.91 33.16
CA TYR A 375 16.40 -12.74 32.86
C TYR A 375 15.63 -11.44 33.10
N TYR A 376 14.37 -11.32 32.62
CA TYR A 376 13.58 -10.09 32.76
C TYR A 376 12.89 -9.93 34.12
N ARG A 377 12.76 -10.98 34.93
CA ARG A 377 12.08 -10.94 36.22
C ARG A 377 12.61 -9.88 37.21
N PRO A 378 13.93 -9.64 37.34
CA PRO A 378 14.47 -8.56 38.16
C PRO A 378 14.03 -7.16 37.72
N PHE A 379 13.67 -6.98 36.44
CA PHE A 379 13.27 -5.72 35.85
C PHE A 379 11.74 -5.52 35.83
N ALA A 380 10.98 -6.44 36.44
CA ALA A 380 9.51 -6.44 36.36
C ALA A 380 8.87 -5.12 36.86
N ALA A 381 9.48 -4.46 37.85
CA ALA A 381 9.01 -3.17 38.36
C ALA A 381 9.13 -1.99 37.35
N LEU A 382 9.95 -2.17 36.30
CA LEU A 382 10.14 -1.18 35.23
C LEU A 382 9.23 -1.41 34.01
N LEU A 383 8.53 -2.56 33.97
CA LEU A 383 7.69 -2.97 32.87
C LEU A 383 6.29 -2.37 32.98
N ASN A 384 5.73 -1.94 31.84
CA ASN A 384 4.33 -1.56 31.77
C ASN A 384 3.40 -2.80 31.81
N ALA A 385 2.10 -2.60 31.97
CA ALA A 385 1.12 -3.69 32.10
C ALA A 385 1.15 -4.68 30.92
N GLN A 386 1.36 -4.20 29.70
CA GLN A 386 1.47 -5.03 28.49
C GLN A 386 2.76 -5.85 28.48
N GLN A 387 3.88 -5.24 28.84
CA GLN A 387 5.18 -5.90 28.93
C GLN A 387 5.20 -6.96 30.06
N LEU A 388 4.55 -6.69 31.19
CA LEU A 388 4.35 -7.67 32.26
C LEU A 388 3.52 -8.86 31.80
N ASN A 389 2.47 -8.63 31.04
CA ASN A 389 1.69 -9.72 30.43
C ASN A 389 2.56 -10.53 29.46
N TRP A 390 3.38 -9.88 28.62
CA TRP A 390 4.31 -10.59 27.74
C TRP A 390 5.37 -11.38 28.53
N LEU A 391 5.91 -10.82 29.58
CA LEU A 391 6.87 -11.55 30.45
C LEU A 391 6.32 -12.90 30.90
N ASN A 392 5.04 -12.97 31.24
CA ASN A 392 4.39 -14.18 31.71
C ASN A 392 3.95 -15.14 30.60
N THR A 393 3.54 -14.60 29.46
CA THR A 393 2.92 -15.39 28.39
C THR A 393 3.81 -15.60 27.17
N ARG A 394 4.56 -14.58 26.77
CA ARG A 394 5.37 -14.53 25.53
C ARG A 394 6.61 -13.66 25.72
N PRO A 395 7.57 -14.07 26.56
CA PRO A 395 8.72 -13.24 26.92
C PRO A 395 9.61 -12.86 25.74
N GLU A 396 9.62 -13.62 24.65
CA GLU A 396 10.30 -13.31 23.39
C GLU A 396 9.82 -11.99 22.76
N ARG A 397 8.61 -11.52 23.05
CA ARG A 397 8.12 -10.23 22.57
C ARG A 397 8.84 -9.04 23.18
N LEU A 398 9.41 -9.20 24.37
CA LEU A 398 10.23 -8.16 25.00
C LEU A 398 11.51 -7.86 24.21
N LEU A 399 12.06 -8.87 23.49
CA LEU A 399 13.23 -8.69 22.62
C LEU A 399 12.94 -7.83 21.38
N THR A 400 11.68 -7.72 20.99
CA THR A 400 11.24 -6.99 19.78
C THR A 400 10.48 -5.71 20.11
N ASP A 401 10.37 -5.35 21.39
CA ASP A 401 9.70 -4.12 21.81
C ASP A 401 10.50 -2.89 21.33
N LYS A 402 9.76 -1.86 20.91
CA LYS A 402 10.33 -0.60 20.42
C LYS A 402 10.67 0.40 21.53
N ASP A 403 10.30 0.10 22.75
CA ASP A 403 10.66 0.89 23.93
C ASP A 403 12.18 0.95 24.11
N SER A 404 12.73 2.14 24.35
CA SER A 404 14.17 2.36 24.44
C SER A 404 14.84 1.63 25.61
N LEU A 405 14.12 1.42 26.72
CA LEU A 405 14.60 0.62 27.86
C LEU A 405 14.64 -0.86 27.46
N MET A 406 13.58 -1.36 26.82
CA MET A 406 13.50 -2.74 26.36
C MET A 406 14.59 -3.05 25.32
N GLN A 407 14.88 -2.15 24.39
CA GLN A 407 15.97 -2.34 23.43
C GLN A 407 17.33 -2.49 24.11
N ARG A 408 17.62 -1.69 25.14
CA ARG A 408 18.87 -1.82 25.93
C ARG A 408 18.92 -3.10 26.74
N LEU A 409 17.80 -3.56 27.30
CA LEU A 409 17.72 -4.81 28.04
C LEU A 409 17.74 -6.03 27.09
N ALA A 410 17.35 -5.89 25.86
CA ALA A 410 17.37 -6.97 24.86
C ALA A 410 18.78 -7.30 24.35
N GLU A 411 19.73 -6.35 24.40
CA GLU A 411 21.09 -6.54 23.90
C GLU A 411 21.86 -7.63 24.67
N PRO A 412 21.92 -7.63 26.05
CA PRO A 412 22.54 -8.69 26.83
C PRO A 412 21.62 -9.89 27.15
N ALA A 413 20.37 -9.90 26.63
CA ALA A 413 19.41 -10.96 26.92
C ALA A 413 19.84 -12.31 26.31
N PRO A 414 19.37 -13.44 26.85
CA PRO A 414 19.61 -14.77 26.28
C PRO A 414 19.24 -14.79 24.79
N GLN A 415 20.15 -15.35 23.99
CA GLN A 415 19.94 -15.50 22.53
C GLN A 415 19.46 -16.91 22.23
N LEU A 416 18.48 -17.05 21.32
CA LEU A 416 17.83 -18.32 21.00
C LEU A 416 18.82 -19.38 20.49
N GLU A 417 19.85 -18.98 19.74
CA GLU A 417 20.86 -19.88 19.16
C GLU A 417 21.61 -20.73 20.23
N SER A 418 21.71 -20.24 21.47
CA SER A 418 22.35 -20.98 22.57
C SER A 418 21.45 -22.11 23.10
N TRP A 419 20.17 -22.10 22.77
CA TRP A 419 19.17 -23.05 23.25
C TRP A 419 18.75 -24.10 22.23
N ILE A 420 19.19 -23.93 20.98
CA ILE A 420 18.86 -24.82 19.87
C ILE A 420 19.90 -25.96 19.79
N SER A 421 19.44 -27.20 19.73
CA SER A 421 20.28 -28.38 19.59
C SER A 421 21.07 -28.42 18.28
N ALA A 422 22.11 -29.23 18.21
CA ALA A 422 22.85 -29.45 16.98
C ALA A 422 21.96 -29.98 15.85
N ARG A 423 20.97 -30.83 16.15
CA ARG A 423 20.01 -31.38 15.19
C ARG A 423 19.13 -30.29 14.60
N SER A 424 18.52 -29.43 15.41
CA SER A 424 17.68 -28.32 14.97
C SER A 424 18.48 -27.32 14.15
N ARG A 425 19.72 -26.98 14.56
CA ARG A 425 20.64 -26.14 13.77
C ARG A 425 20.95 -26.74 12.41
N GLN A 426 21.30 -28.04 12.36
CA GLN A 426 21.62 -28.73 11.09
C GLN A 426 20.41 -28.73 10.15
N ARG A 427 19.20 -28.95 10.70
CA ARG A 427 17.96 -28.88 9.91
C ARG A 427 17.77 -27.50 9.29
N PHE A 428 17.92 -26.43 10.09
CA PHE A 428 17.80 -25.05 9.59
C PHE A 428 18.91 -24.70 8.60
N THR A 429 20.16 -25.12 8.83
CA THR A 429 21.25 -24.91 7.87
C THR A 429 20.94 -25.58 6.53
N ARG A 430 20.44 -26.82 6.54
CA ARG A 430 20.02 -27.52 5.30
C ARG A 430 18.92 -26.76 4.54
N LEU A 431 17.98 -26.15 5.26
CA LEU A 431 16.98 -25.27 4.62
C LEU A 431 17.66 -24.09 3.92
N CYS A 432 18.50 -23.34 4.65
CA CYS A 432 19.19 -22.15 4.13
C CYS A 432 20.06 -22.49 2.91
N ASP A 433 20.82 -23.59 2.98
CA ASP A 433 21.68 -24.05 1.87
C ASP A 433 20.85 -24.39 0.64
N THR A 434 19.71 -25.07 0.84
CA THR A 434 18.83 -25.44 -0.27
C THR A 434 18.13 -24.24 -0.88
N LEU A 435 17.64 -23.28 -0.08
CA LEU A 435 17.05 -22.03 -0.61
C LEU A 435 18.09 -21.23 -1.40
N THR A 436 19.36 -21.22 -0.94
CA THR A 436 20.47 -20.58 -1.68
C THR A 436 20.73 -21.27 -3.01
N ALA A 437 20.75 -22.61 -3.02
CA ALA A 437 20.93 -23.41 -4.24
C ALA A 437 19.78 -23.21 -5.25
N LEU A 438 18.56 -22.98 -4.76
CA LEU A 438 17.38 -22.65 -5.57
C LEU A 438 17.33 -21.16 -6.00
N HIS A 439 18.31 -20.35 -5.62
CA HIS A 439 18.35 -18.91 -5.89
C HIS A 439 17.14 -18.15 -5.33
N ILE A 440 16.59 -18.60 -4.21
CA ILE A 440 15.53 -17.91 -3.46
C ILE A 440 16.19 -17.01 -2.42
N PRO A 441 16.14 -15.68 -2.58
CA PRO A 441 16.74 -14.75 -1.63
C PRO A 441 15.94 -14.75 -0.31
N PHE A 442 16.63 -14.75 0.81
CA PHE A 442 16.04 -14.69 2.15
C PHE A 442 16.93 -13.96 3.13
N THR A 443 16.35 -13.50 4.23
CA THR A 443 17.03 -12.92 5.38
C THR A 443 16.81 -13.83 6.59
N HIS A 444 17.87 -14.28 7.26
CA HIS A 444 17.76 -14.92 8.55
C HIS A 444 17.47 -13.83 9.60
N ASP A 445 16.22 -13.70 10.02
CA ASP A 445 15.79 -12.72 11.02
C ASP A 445 15.67 -13.38 12.41
N ARG A 446 16.71 -13.22 13.23
CA ARG A 446 16.77 -13.76 14.60
C ARG A 446 15.69 -13.22 15.53
N LYS A 447 15.02 -12.13 15.16
CA LYS A 447 13.92 -11.52 15.90
C LYS A 447 12.55 -11.94 15.38
N LEU A 448 12.51 -12.83 14.39
CA LEU A 448 11.26 -13.44 13.93
C LEU A 448 10.85 -14.54 14.91
N PHE A 449 9.87 -14.27 15.75
CA PHE A 449 9.32 -15.21 16.73
C PHE A 449 7.89 -15.60 16.38
N PRO A 450 7.44 -16.81 16.78
CA PRO A 450 6.08 -17.27 16.48
C PRO A 450 5.03 -16.36 17.14
N VAL A 451 4.04 -15.99 16.38
CA VAL A 451 2.84 -15.31 16.89
C VAL A 451 1.79 -16.33 17.32
N ASN A 452 1.75 -17.46 16.62
CA ASN A 452 0.90 -18.62 16.89
C ASN A 452 1.77 -19.79 17.35
N ASN A 453 1.18 -20.95 17.56
CA ASN A 453 1.84 -22.16 18.04
C ASN A 453 2.73 -22.85 17.00
N TYR A 454 3.55 -22.09 16.28
CA TYR A 454 4.58 -22.66 15.42
C TYR A 454 5.71 -23.25 16.26
N ASN A 455 6.27 -24.33 15.77
CA ASN A 455 7.49 -24.96 16.28
C ASN A 455 8.45 -25.20 15.11
N ASP A 456 9.76 -25.20 15.38
CA ASP A 456 10.83 -25.36 14.39
C ASP A 456 10.88 -24.18 13.39
N LEU A 457 10.56 -24.38 12.12
CA LEU A 457 10.65 -23.33 11.12
C LEU A 457 9.50 -22.35 11.16
N ILE A 458 9.84 -21.06 11.04
CA ILE A 458 8.91 -19.96 10.77
C ILE A 458 9.43 -19.10 9.63
N PHE A 459 8.54 -18.59 8.82
CA PHE A 459 8.87 -17.71 7.69
C PHE A 459 7.77 -16.68 7.42
N GLU A 460 8.18 -15.51 6.97
CA GLU A 460 7.28 -14.41 6.62
C GLU A 460 7.76 -13.69 5.37
N TRP A 461 6.81 -13.31 4.52
CA TRP A 461 7.04 -12.38 3.43
C TRP A 461 6.49 -11.00 3.80
N HIS A 462 7.32 -10.00 3.65
CA HIS A 462 6.98 -8.61 3.93
C HIS A 462 7.16 -7.74 2.69
N SER A 463 6.35 -6.70 2.55
CA SER A 463 6.61 -5.65 1.56
C SER A 463 7.68 -4.70 2.07
N ASP A 464 8.59 -4.25 1.18
CA ASP A 464 9.64 -3.30 1.49
C ASP A 464 9.13 -1.86 1.66
N ALA A 465 9.96 -0.98 2.22
CA ALA A 465 9.77 0.46 2.08
C ALA A 465 9.87 0.84 0.59
N PRO A 466 8.99 1.68 0.05
CA PRO A 466 8.04 2.58 0.73
C PRO A 466 6.63 1.99 0.95
N TYR A 467 6.43 0.69 0.75
CA TYR A 467 5.11 0.02 0.76
C TYR A 467 4.63 -0.40 2.16
N ARG A 468 5.10 0.25 3.23
CA ARG A 468 4.63 0.16 4.62
C ARG A 468 4.98 -1.12 5.39
N HIS A 469 5.97 -1.91 4.99
CA HIS A 469 6.36 -3.16 5.68
C HIS A 469 5.14 -4.01 6.09
N GLN A 470 4.27 -4.32 5.14
CA GLN A 470 3.08 -5.11 5.40
C GLN A 470 3.42 -6.60 5.31
N LEU A 471 2.85 -7.38 6.22
CA LEU A 471 2.88 -8.83 6.15
C LEU A 471 2.02 -9.30 4.96
N LEU A 472 2.62 -10.04 4.04
CA LEU A 472 1.98 -10.59 2.84
C LEU A 472 1.66 -12.07 2.98
N CYS A 473 2.54 -12.80 3.67
CA CYS A 473 2.41 -14.22 3.92
C CYS A 473 3.13 -14.59 5.21
N ARG A 474 2.56 -15.53 5.95
CA ARG A 474 3.19 -16.14 7.13
C ARG A 474 2.95 -17.62 7.11
N GLY A 475 3.98 -18.37 7.54
CA GLY A 475 3.90 -19.81 7.67
C GLY A 475 4.95 -20.40 8.59
N GLY A 476 4.90 -21.70 8.71
CA GLY A 476 5.83 -22.47 9.54
C GLY A 476 5.31 -23.86 9.84
N ARG A 477 6.07 -24.58 10.68
CA ARG A 477 5.71 -25.91 11.20
C ARG A 477 4.92 -25.79 12.50
N TYR A 478 3.91 -26.62 12.68
CA TYR A 478 3.04 -26.58 13.85
C TYR A 478 2.60 -28.00 14.32
N ASP A 479 3.52 -28.95 14.28
CA ASP A 479 3.32 -30.38 14.63
C ASP A 479 2.66 -30.55 16.00
N HIS A 480 3.07 -29.76 17.00
CA HIS A 480 2.55 -29.85 18.35
C HIS A 480 1.06 -29.51 18.41
N THR A 481 0.68 -28.39 17.82
CA THR A 481 -0.72 -27.94 17.77
C THR A 481 -1.60 -28.94 17.01
N ALA A 482 -1.09 -29.44 15.89
CA ALA A 482 -1.79 -30.44 15.11
C ALA A 482 -1.97 -31.76 15.88
N SER A 483 -0.91 -32.23 16.55
CA SER A 483 -0.95 -33.46 17.33
C SER A 483 -1.88 -33.38 18.54
N GLN A 484 -1.93 -32.22 19.21
CA GLN A 484 -2.88 -31.98 20.31
C GLN A 484 -4.33 -32.04 19.86
N LEU A 485 -4.66 -31.43 18.72
CA LEU A 485 -6.03 -31.39 18.20
C LEU A 485 -6.48 -32.72 17.61
N ILE A 486 -5.58 -33.46 16.97
CA ILE A 486 -5.88 -34.72 16.30
C ILE A 486 -5.83 -35.89 17.29
N GLY A 487 -5.15 -35.72 18.45
CA GLY A 487 -5.05 -36.73 19.51
C GLY A 487 -3.94 -37.76 19.29
N HIS A 488 -3.09 -37.61 18.27
CA HIS A 488 -1.90 -38.44 18.04
C HIS A 488 -0.83 -37.64 17.28
N PRO A 489 0.46 -38.09 17.30
CA PRO A 489 1.55 -37.38 16.62
C PRO A 489 1.27 -37.26 15.11
N VAL A 490 1.32 -36.04 14.61
CA VAL A 490 1.21 -35.74 13.19
C VAL A 490 2.12 -34.55 12.83
N SER A 491 2.86 -34.68 11.75
CA SER A 491 3.64 -33.57 11.21
C SER A 491 2.73 -32.62 10.44
N ALA A 492 2.84 -31.32 10.68
CA ALA A 492 2.03 -30.30 10.05
C ALA A 492 2.85 -29.05 9.72
N CYS A 493 2.75 -28.58 8.50
CA CYS A 493 3.41 -27.37 8.03
C CYS A 493 2.50 -26.66 7.01
N GLY A 494 2.46 -25.33 7.06
CA GLY A 494 1.61 -24.57 6.15
C GLY A 494 1.90 -23.09 6.17
N PHE A 495 1.16 -22.34 5.37
CA PHE A 495 1.22 -20.89 5.31
C PHE A 495 -0.12 -20.28 4.89
N ALA A 496 -0.26 -18.98 5.13
CA ALA A 496 -1.40 -18.21 4.62
C ALA A 496 -0.97 -16.89 3.99
N PHE A 497 -1.45 -16.63 2.77
CA PHE A 497 -1.38 -15.34 2.11
C PHE A 497 -2.46 -14.40 2.65
N MET A 498 -2.08 -13.15 2.92
CA MET A 498 -2.97 -12.04 3.27
C MET A 498 -3.35 -11.32 1.97
N LEU A 499 -4.56 -11.56 1.45
CA LEU A 499 -4.90 -11.13 0.09
C LEU A 499 -5.06 -9.61 -0.02
N GLU A 500 -5.57 -8.90 0.99
CA GLU A 500 -5.69 -7.43 0.96
C GLU A 500 -4.33 -6.71 0.89
N PRO A 501 -3.31 -7.04 1.69
CA PRO A 501 -1.96 -6.50 1.53
C PRO A 501 -1.36 -6.77 0.15
N ILE A 502 -1.53 -7.96 -0.41
CA ILE A 502 -1.06 -8.31 -1.75
C ILE A 502 -1.77 -7.44 -2.80
N MET A 503 -3.10 -7.32 -2.73
CA MET A 503 -3.90 -6.46 -3.62
C MET A 503 -3.48 -4.99 -3.52
N HIS A 504 -3.20 -4.52 -2.31
CA HIS A 504 -2.71 -3.17 -2.08
C HIS A 504 -1.33 -2.95 -2.73
N LEU A 505 -0.41 -3.91 -2.58
CA LEU A 505 0.91 -3.86 -3.18
C LEU A 505 0.84 -3.86 -4.71
N LEU A 506 0.05 -4.76 -5.31
CA LEU A 506 -0.22 -4.81 -6.74
C LEU A 506 -0.74 -3.47 -7.29
N SER A 507 -1.69 -2.85 -6.58
CA SER A 507 -2.26 -1.56 -6.98
C SER A 507 -1.26 -0.40 -6.87
N SER A 508 -0.30 -0.50 -5.96
CA SER A 508 0.68 0.56 -5.67
C SER A 508 1.90 0.53 -6.58
N THR A 509 2.29 -0.64 -7.08
CA THR A 509 3.53 -0.83 -7.83
C THR A 509 3.49 -0.33 -9.28
N LYS A 510 2.32 -0.02 -9.85
CA LYS A 510 2.12 0.47 -11.24
C LYS A 510 2.88 -0.28 -12.36
N LYS A 511 3.75 -1.23 -12.01
CA LYS A 511 4.58 -2.01 -12.93
C LYS A 511 3.94 -3.33 -13.34
N VAL A 512 2.89 -3.73 -12.62
CA VAL A 512 2.17 -4.96 -12.92
C VAL A 512 1.01 -4.60 -13.85
N ASN A 513 0.98 -5.22 -15.02
CA ASN A 513 -0.17 -5.14 -15.91
C ASN A 513 -1.32 -5.94 -15.28
N LEU A 514 -2.14 -5.24 -14.50
CA LEU A 514 -3.33 -5.84 -13.93
C LEU A 514 -4.38 -6.06 -15.02
N PRO A 515 -5.11 -7.18 -14.98
CA PRO A 515 -6.11 -7.45 -15.99
C PRO A 515 -7.19 -6.38 -15.98
N GLY A 516 -7.36 -5.73 -17.10
CA GLY A 516 -8.57 -4.97 -17.40
C GLY A 516 -9.77 -5.92 -17.48
N LYS A 517 -10.96 -5.39 -17.74
CA LYS A 517 -12.07 -6.22 -18.19
C LYS A 517 -11.65 -6.89 -19.49
N HIS A 518 -11.33 -8.17 -19.43
CA HIS A 518 -11.00 -8.91 -20.64
C HIS A 518 -12.32 -9.34 -21.29
N ILE A 519 -12.67 -8.70 -22.38
CA ILE A 519 -13.77 -9.12 -23.26
C ILE A 519 -13.10 -9.48 -24.58
N ASP A 520 -13.18 -10.76 -24.95
CA ASP A 520 -12.54 -11.21 -26.19
C ASP A 520 -13.35 -10.75 -27.39
N LEU A 521 -14.68 -10.82 -27.32
CA LEU A 521 -15.58 -10.52 -28.42
C LEU A 521 -16.80 -9.73 -27.95
N VAL A 522 -17.10 -8.63 -28.62
CA VAL A 522 -18.36 -7.89 -28.47
C VAL A 522 -19.22 -8.03 -29.71
N ILE A 523 -20.47 -8.46 -29.54
CA ILE A 523 -21.47 -8.55 -30.60
C ILE A 523 -22.44 -7.37 -30.47
N ILE A 524 -22.53 -6.54 -31.50
CA ILE A 524 -23.34 -5.32 -31.53
C ILE A 524 -24.41 -5.44 -32.58
N PRO A 525 -25.70 -5.69 -32.23
CA PRO A 525 -26.80 -5.59 -33.19
C PRO A 525 -27.03 -4.13 -33.56
N CYS A 526 -26.92 -3.79 -34.82
CA CYS A 526 -27.06 -2.41 -35.31
C CYS A 526 -28.52 -1.94 -35.31
N GLN A 527 -29.48 -2.85 -35.48
CA GLN A 527 -30.92 -2.60 -35.52
C GLN A 527 -31.67 -3.57 -34.58
N GLU A 528 -32.91 -3.23 -34.25
CA GLU A 528 -33.76 -4.05 -33.38
C GLU A 528 -33.96 -5.48 -33.92
N ARG A 529 -34.21 -5.61 -35.21
CA ARG A 529 -34.39 -6.90 -35.91
C ARG A 529 -33.13 -7.79 -35.85
N ALA A 530 -31.94 -7.21 -35.70
CA ALA A 530 -30.68 -7.94 -35.60
C ALA A 530 -30.44 -8.57 -34.20
N ARG A 531 -31.24 -8.23 -33.19
CA ARG A 531 -31.03 -8.73 -31.81
C ARG A 531 -31.18 -10.24 -31.68
N SER A 532 -32.18 -10.82 -32.35
CA SER A 532 -32.39 -12.28 -32.30
C SER A 532 -31.25 -13.04 -32.98
N VAL A 533 -30.75 -12.50 -34.11
CA VAL A 533 -29.58 -13.08 -34.80
C VAL A 533 -28.33 -12.98 -33.94
N ALA A 534 -28.07 -11.84 -33.29
CA ALA A 534 -26.95 -11.61 -32.38
C ALA A 534 -26.99 -12.59 -31.19
N LEU A 535 -28.15 -12.80 -30.59
CA LEU A 535 -28.32 -13.76 -29.49
C LEU A 535 -28.09 -15.20 -29.93
N THR A 536 -28.58 -15.58 -31.10
CA THR A 536 -28.40 -16.92 -31.65
C THR A 536 -26.91 -17.17 -31.96
N LEU A 537 -26.27 -16.21 -32.64
CA LEU A 537 -24.84 -16.28 -32.94
C LEU A 537 -23.99 -16.35 -31.65
N SER A 538 -24.27 -15.56 -30.66
CA SER A 538 -23.53 -15.56 -29.41
C SER A 538 -23.64 -16.91 -28.67
N ARG A 539 -24.80 -17.56 -28.70
CA ARG A 539 -24.95 -18.92 -28.15
C ARG A 539 -24.12 -19.94 -28.91
N ARG A 540 -24.10 -19.85 -30.25
CA ARG A 540 -23.27 -20.72 -31.09
C ARG A 540 -21.79 -20.52 -30.80
N LEU A 541 -21.33 -19.26 -30.74
CA LEU A 541 -19.93 -18.92 -30.48
C LEU A 541 -19.48 -19.36 -29.08
N ARG A 542 -20.28 -19.17 -28.02
CA ARG A 542 -19.95 -19.66 -26.67
C ARG A 542 -19.81 -21.19 -26.60
N ARG A 543 -20.53 -21.94 -27.43
CA ARG A 543 -20.39 -23.40 -27.51
C ARG A 543 -19.13 -23.80 -28.26
N SER A 544 -18.80 -23.08 -29.34
CA SER A 544 -17.59 -23.36 -30.14
C SER A 544 -16.32 -22.91 -29.45
N PHE A 545 -16.38 -21.84 -28.63
CA PHE A 545 -15.24 -21.24 -27.94
C PHE A 545 -15.54 -21.04 -26.44
N PRO A 546 -15.53 -22.11 -25.64
CA PRO A 546 -15.90 -22.03 -24.21
C PRO A 546 -14.95 -21.15 -23.37
N HIS A 547 -13.74 -20.90 -23.87
CA HIS A 547 -12.70 -20.09 -23.23
C HIS A 547 -12.82 -18.60 -23.51
N LEU A 548 -13.64 -18.17 -24.50
CA LEU A 548 -13.78 -16.76 -24.84
C LEU A 548 -14.88 -16.06 -24.01
N SER A 549 -14.58 -14.85 -23.59
CA SER A 549 -15.54 -13.93 -22.96
C SER A 549 -16.30 -13.16 -24.03
N ILE A 550 -17.54 -13.57 -24.32
CA ILE A 550 -18.39 -13.00 -25.38
C ILE A 550 -19.48 -12.12 -24.77
N LEU A 551 -19.46 -10.84 -25.08
CA LEU A 551 -20.46 -9.85 -24.64
C LEU A 551 -21.45 -9.55 -25.77
N ASN A 552 -22.76 -9.75 -25.52
CA ASN A 552 -23.79 -9.13 -26.34
C ASN A 552 -24.06 -7.71 -25.84
N ASP A 553 -23.93 -6.73 -26.72
CA ASP A 553 -24.32 -5.38 -26.37
C ASP A 553 -25.84 -5.18 -26.46
N CYS A 554 -26.47 -5.18 -25.29
CA CYS A 554 -27.91 -4.96 -25.12
C CYS A 554 -28.25 -3.48 -24.83
N SER A 555 -27.30 -2.54 -25.00
CA SER A 555 -27.54 -1.13 -24.72
C SER A 555 -28.38 -0.47 -25.81
N SER A 556 -29.10 0.60 -25.41
CA SER A 556 -29.88 1.47 -26.35
C SER A 556 -29.06 2.67 -26.87
N LEU A 557 -27.75 2.68 -26.71
CA LEU A 557 -26.88 3.76 -27.13
C LEU A 557 -26.71 3.77 -28.65
N ARG A 558 -26.31 4.93 -29.22
CA ARG A 558 -25.98 5.06 -30.64
C ARG A 558 -24.83 4.13 -31.02
N LEU A 559 -24.87 3.56 -32.25
CA LEU A 559 -23.91 2.56 -32.73
C LEU A 559 -22.45 3.01 -32.52
N ALA A 560 -22.09 4.22 -32.93
CA ALA A 560 -20.74 4.76 -32.76
C ALA A 560 -20.28 4.82 -31.29
N THR A 561 -21.22 5.05 -30.34
CA THR A 561 -20.91 5.03 -28.91
C THR A 561 -20.68 3.60 -28.40
N ARG A 562 -21.45 2.65 -28.94
CA ARG A 562 -21.35 1.21 -28.58
C ARG A 562 -20.02 0.64 -29.07
N GLN A 563 -19.63 0.93 -30.31
CA GLN A 563 -18.31 0.56 -30.87
C GLN A 563 -17.17 1.15 -30.03
N LYS A 564 -17.21 2.45 -29.74
CA LYS A 564 -16.20 3.10 -28.90
C LYS A 564 -16.14 2.52 -27.49
N ASN A 565 -17.27 2.10 -26.93
CA ASN A 565 -17.31 1.44 -25.63
C ASN A 565 -16.70 0.04 -25.68
N ALA A 566 -16.94 -0.74 -26.74
CA ALA A 566 -16.33 -2.05 -26.96
C ALA A 566 -14.79 -1.94 -27.01
N GLN A 567 -14.27 -1.03 -27.83
CA GLN A 567 -12.82 -0.75 -27.91
C GLN A 567 -12.24 -0.30 -26.55
N ARG A 568 -12.93 0.63 -25.84
CA ARG A 568 -12.50 1.06 -24.49
C ARG A 568 -12.53 -0.03 -23.42
N GLN A 569 -13.31 -1.09 -23.63
CA GLN A 569 -13.36 -2.27 -22.77
C GLN A 569 -12.28 -3.30 -23.13
N GLY A 570 -11.44 -3.02 -24.14
CA GLY A 570 -10.36 -3.88 -24.57
C GLY A 570 -10.84 -5.11 -25.35
N ALA A 571 -11.96 -5.00 -26.05
CA ALA A 571 -12.44 -6.08 -26.91
C ALA A 571 -11.45 -6.31 -28.06
N ARG A 572 -10.89 -7.53 -28.14
CA ARG A 572 -10.03 -7.93 -29.28
C ARG A 572 -10.85 -7.96 -30.58
N PHE A 573 -12.07 -8.50 -30.52
CA PHE A 573 -12.93 -8.62 -31.69
C PHE A 573 -14.26 -7.90 -31.49
N ILE A 574 -14.79 -7.29 -32.56
CA ILE A 574 -16.13 -6.68 -32.57
C ILE A 574 -16.89 -7.21 -33.78
N LEU A 575 -18.11 -7.74 -33.56
CA LEU A 575 -19.05 -8.13 -34.61
C LEU A 575 -20.22 -7.14 -34.67
N LEU A 576 -20.43 -6.53 -35.83
CA LEU A 576 -21.60 -5.72 -36.12
C LEU A 576 -22.60 -6.54 -36.96
N ILE A 577 -23.86 -6.57 -36.51
CA ILE A 577 -24.93 -7.32 -37.20
C ILE A 577 -26.00 -6.33 -37.64
N ASP A 578 -26.09 -6.11 -38.96
CA ASP A 578 -27.00 -5.11 -39.55
C ASP A 578 -28.45 -5.63 -39.77
N GLY A 579 -28.71 -6.88 -39.52
CA GLY A 579 -30.04 -7.47 -39.71
C GLY A 579 -30.24 -8.10 -41.09
N ASN A 580 -29.25 -8.10 -41.97
CA ASN A 580 -29.16 -9.07 -43.05
C ASN A 580 -28.75 -10.42 -42.44
N GLU A 581 -29.54 -11.46 -42.69
CA GLU A 581 -29.32 -12.78 -42.09
C GLU A 581 -28.10 -13.52 -42.71
N THR A 582 -27.39 -12.90 -43.62
CA THR A 582 -26.31 -13.52 -44.42
C THR A 582 -24.91 -13.01 -44.10
N GLU A 583 -24.77 -11.75 -43.68
CA GLU A 583 -23.46 -11.11 -43.52
C GLU A 583 -23.33 -10.35 -42.19
N VAL A 584 -22.11 -10.30 -41.68
CA VAL A 584 -21.72 -9.54 -40.49
C VAL A 584 -20.41 -8.79 -40.78
N THR A 585 -20.22 -7.64 -40.12
CA THR A 585 -18.97 -6.91 -40.19
C THR A 585 -18.11 -7.28 -38.96
N PHE A 586 -16.94 -7.83 -39.21
CA PHE A 586 -15.98 -8.26 -38.23
C PHE A 586 -14.82 -7.28 -38.10
N TYR A 587 -14.43 -6.95 -36.88
CA TYR A 587 -13.27 -6.11 -36.58
C TYR A 587 -12.29 -6.85 -35.70
N ASP A 588 -11.02 -6.77 -36.01
CA ASP A 588 -9.91 -7.28 -35.23
C ASP A 588 -9.02 -6.09 -34.79
N GLU A 589 -8.83 -5.92 -33.49
CA GLU A 589 -8.02 -4.85 -32.90
C GLU A 589 -6.52 -4.99 -33.26
N GLU A 590 -6.03 -6.21 -33.47
CA GLU A 590 -4.61 -6.43 -33.83
C GLU A 590 -4.31 -5.97 -35.27
N ASN A 591 -5.25 -6.18 -36.19
CA ASN A 591 -5.09 -5.81 -37.59
C ASN A 591 -5.66 -4.42 -37.92
N HIS A 592 -6.44 -3.83 -37.02
CA HIS A 592 -7.16 -2.56 -37.21
C HIS A 592 -8.09 -2.50 -38.43
N ASP A 593 -8.55 -3.67 -38.91
CA ASP A 593 -9.34 -3.79 -40.14
C ASP A 593 -10.79 -4.24 -39.90
N TRP A 594 -11.72 -3.73 -40.71
CA TRP A 594 -13.09 -4.16 -40.76
C TRP A 594 -13.31 -5.02 -42.02
N VAL A 595 -13.78 -6.26 -41.84
CA VAL A 595 -14.01 -7.22 -42.91
C VAL A 595 -15.46 -7.67 -42.90
N GLN A 596 -16.11 -7.72 -44.09
CA GLN A 596 -17.41 -8.38 -44.22
C GLN A 596 -17.22 -9.87 -44.40
N ILE A 597 -17.91 -10.65 -43.58
CA ILE A 597 -17.87 -12.13 -43.60
C ILE A 597 -19.29 -12.68 -43.57
N SER A 598 -19.47 -13.89 -44.11
CA SER A 598 -20.75 -14.59 -44.01
C SER A 598 -21.02 -14.95 -42.56
N LEU A 599 -22.28 -14.85 -42.11
CA LEU A 599 -22.74 -15.25 -40.77
C LEU A 599 -22.38 -16.72 -40.47
N ASN A 600 -22.37 -17.58 -41.50
CA ASN A 600 -22.02 -19.00 -41.35
C ASN A 600 -20.51 -19.21 -41.10
N ASP A 601 -19.68 -18.34 -41.66
CA ASP A 601 -18.22 -18.45 -41.63
C ASP A 601 -17.58 -17.78 -40.40
N VAL A 602 -18.37 -17.09 -39.55
CA VAL A 602 -17.88 -16.39 -38.35
C VAL A 602 -17.06 -17.34 -37.44
N VAL A 603 -17.51 -18.58 -37.25
CA VAL A 603 -16.79 -19.56 -36.42
C VAL A 603 -15.43 -19.91 -37.01
N ALA A 604 -15.37 -20.16 -38.31
CA ALA A 604 -14.12 -20.51 -39.01
C ALA A 604 -13.15 -19.31 -39.03
N HIS A 605 -13.67 -18.11 -39.30
CA HIS A 605 -12.89 -16.87 -39.33
C HIS A 605 -12.31 -16.55 -37.94
N LEU A 606 -13.13 -16.65 -36.89
CA LEU A 606 -12.67 -16.41 -35.50
C LEU A 606 -11.64 -17.45 -35.06
N SER A 607 -11.81 -18.75 -35.47
CA SER A 607 -10.80 -19.79 -35.21
C SER A 607 -9.45 -19.45 -35.84
N HIS A 608 -9.45 -18.94 -37.07
CA HIS A 608 -8.24 -18.53 -37.77
C HIS A 608 -7.55 -17.34 -37.08
N SER A 609 -8.31 -16.29 -36.74
CA SER A 609 -7.80 -15.10 -36.06
C SER A 609 -7.28 -15.38 -34.64
N LEU A 610 -7.73 -16.46 -33.99
CA LEU A 610 -7.23 -16.88 -32.66
C LEU A 610 -5.94 -17.70 -32.75
N MET A 611 -5.61 -18.27 -33.93
CA MET A 611 -4.39 -19.07 -34.14
C MET A 611 -3.20 -18.21 -34.61
N MET A 612 -3.44 -17.03 -35.13
CA MET A 612 -2.43 -16.03 -35.46
C MET A 612 -2.01 -15.26 -34.21
#